data_439e8bacd1195610a153f21b283b41c5
#
_entry.id   439e8bacd1195610a153f21b283b41c5
#
_cell.length_a   1.000
_cell.length_b   1.000
_cell.length_c   1.000
_cell.angle_alpha   90.00
_cell.angle_beta   90.00
_cell.angle_gamma   90.00
#
_symmetry.space_group_name_H-M   'P 1'
#
loop_
_entity.id
_entity.type
_entity.pdbx_description
1 polymer ?
#
loop_
_entity_poly.entity_id
_entity_poly.type
_entity_poly.pdbx_seq_one_letter_code
_entity_poly.pdbx_strand_id
1 'polypeptide(L)'
;MNISFDEIKLTPYIKDITDSIPIKPEFNEIEIKDFYIPMSDGIKLFCKGAFPVGMKKLPVILTRTPYGMESLRFFHEMAFYGYICIAQSCRGCFGSEGKWEPGSNERSDGIDTLNYIKTQPWCDGNIGLTGTSYLTMCQYLLSDILPTEVKTLNFEVFSPYRYDLLYTNGMFHLEAYAGWTAYNSGIKKPKFPPSEAYDKMLNHIPQITADVDVLGKPIDWYRSWISESSRENPIWNEGPYGVLKGISQKISVPLLFHAGWYDPHLSGMINSWNSLNPQTREKSYMIITPTNHKQGLCADFETSRAFDIVGPRFVISKLNWFGHHLKGQNYFQDVNEGCIDAYIYGMDKYI
;
A
#
# COMPACT_ATOMS: atom_id res chain seq x y z
N MET A 1 -7.02 18.66 -14.66
CA MET A 1 -6.73 19.78 -13.72
C MET A 1 -5.22 19.87 -13.60
N ASN A 2 -4.65 21.04 -13.84
CA ASN A 2 -3.22 21.28 -13.67
C ASN A 2 -2.92 21.76 -12.26
N ILE A 3 -1.80 21.32 -11.70
CA ILE A 3 -1.33 21.70 -10.37
C ILE A 3 0.15 22.06 -10.49
N SER A 4 0.53 23.24 -9.99
CA SER A 4 1.94 23.65 -9.95
C SER A 4 2.63 23.17 -8.68
N PHE A 5 3.97 23.01 -8.76
CA PHE A 5 4.76 22.64 -7.61
C PHE A 5 4.70 23.68 -6.49
N ASP A 6 4.64 24.97 -6.86
CA ASP A 6 4.55 26.06 -5.88
C ASP A 6 3.21 26.07 -5.13
N GLU A 7 2.11 25.64 -5.77
CA GLU A 7 0.80 25.51 -5.10
C GLU A 7 0.83 24.41 -4.02
N ILE A 8 1.56 23.32 -4.25
CA ILE A 8 1.69 22.23 -3.28
C ILE A 8 2.54 22.65 -2.08
N LYS A 9 3.58 23.43 -2.28
CA LYS A 9 4.44 23.95 -1.19
C LYS A 9 3.72 24.81 -0.15
N LEU A 10 2.48 25.23 -0.39
CA LEU A 10 1.76 26.14 0.50
C LEU A 10 1.19 25.51 1.75
N THR A 11 1.12 24.18 1.84
CA THR A 11 0.75 23.51 3.11
C THR A 11 2.00 23.26 3.96
N PRO A 12 2.05 23.69 5.24
CA PRO A 12 3.25 23.58 6.08
C PRO A 12 3.87 22.19 6.10
N TYR A 13 3.05 21.14 6.23
CA TYR A 13 3.49 19.76 6.28
C TYR A 13 4.17 19.29 4.98
N ILE A 14 3.63 19.68 3.82
CA ILE A 14 4.20 19.34 2.51
C ILE A 14 5.48 20.11 2.27
N LYS A 15 5.52 21.38 2.67
CA LYS A 15 6.72 22.21 2.60
C LYS A 15 7.88 21.56 3.34
N ASP A 16 7.67 21.12 4.57
CA ASP A 16 8.72 20.51 5.38
C ASP A 16 9.26 19.23 4.75
N ILE A 17 8.39 18.41 4.14
CA ILE A 17 8.82 17.21 3.40
C ILE A 17 9.60 17.60 2.15
N THR A 18 9.09 18.52 1.32
CA THR A 18 9.76 18.92 0.07
C THR A 18 11.09 19.61 0.32
N ASP A 19 11.21 20.41 1.37
CA ASP A 19 12.45 21.06 1.77
C ASP A 19 13.51 20.06 2.29
N SER A 20 13.05 18.90 2.78
CA SER A 20 13.91 17.80 3.27
C SER A 20 14.36 16.85 2.15
N ILE A 21 13.77 16.91 0.94
CA ILE A 21 14.15 16.08 -0.19
C ILE A 21 15.43 16.64 -0.82
N PRO A 22 16.55 15.87 -0.87
CA PRO A 22 17.84 16.36 -1.36
C PRO A 22 17.91 16.50 -2.89
N ILE A 23 16.86 16.11 -3.61
CA ILE A 23 16.74 16.26 -5.06
C ILE A 23 15.69 17.31 -5.41
N LYS A 24 15.92 17.99 -6.53
CA LYS A 24 14.96 19.00 -7.03
C LYS A 24 13.92 18.35 -7.92
N PRO A 25 12.70 18.89 -7.96
CA PRO A 25 11.70 18.51 -8.94
C PRO A 25 12.25 18.68 -10.37
N GLU A 26 11.93 17.72 -11.22
CA GLU A 26 12.24 17.75 -12.67
C GLU A 26 11.18 18.51 -13.47
N PHE A 27 9.96 18.60 -12.91
CA PHE A 27 8.80 19.26 -13.52
C PHE A 27 8.18 20.25 -12.55
N ASN A 28 7.71 21.38 -13.09
CA ASN A 28 7.06 22.44 -12.29
C ASN A 28 5.53 22.31 -12.26
N GLU A 29 4.95 21.50 -13.13
CA GLU A 29 3.51 21.36 -13.29
C GLU A 29 3.14 19.91 -13.63
N ILE A 30 2.04 19.43 -13.03
CA ILE A 30 1.44 18.13 -13.32
C ILE A 30 -0.02 18.28 -13.74
N GLU A 31 -0.47 17.40 -14.62
CA GLU A 31 -1.88 17.30 -15.03
C GLU A 31 -2.51 16.07 -14.38
N ILE A 32 -3.59 16.27 -13.64
CA ILE A 32 -4.38 15.18 -13.06
C ILE A 32 -5.48 14.78 -14.04
N LYS A 33 -5.52 13.49 -14.39
CA LYS A 33 -6.51 12.90 -15.31
C LYS A 33 -7.25 11.75 -14.65
N ASP A 34 -8.56 11.74 -14.83
CA ASP A 34 -9.43 10.62 -14.48
C ASP A 34 -9.68 9.77 -15.74
N PHE A 35 -9.53 8.46 -15.61
CA PHE A 35 -9.75 7.52 -16.71
C PHE A 35 -10.11 6.13 -16.19
N TYR A 36 -10.48 5.23 -17.11
CA TYR A 36 -10.82 3.86 -16.78
C TYR A 36 -9.89 2.89 -17.51
N ILE A 37 -9.50 1.83 -16.80
CA ILE A 37 -8.79 0.69 -17.39
C ILE A 37 -9.77 -0.48 -17.49
N PRO A 38 -10.00 -1.03 -18.70
CA PRO A 38 -10.82 -2.21 -18.85
C PRO A 38 -10.05 -3.45 -18.42
N MET A 39 -10.71 -4.30 -17.62
CA MET A 39 -10.21 -5.62 -17.24
C MET A 39 -10.59 -6.65 -18.30
N SER A 40 -9.96 -7.81 -18.30
CA SER A 40 -10.17 -8.88 -19.29
C SER A 40 -11.61 -9.44 -19.29
N ASP A 41 -12.34 -9.30 -18.18
CA ASP A 41 -13.74 -9.68 -18.03
C ASP A 41 -14.73 -8.56 -18.40
N GLY A 42 -14.25 -7.42 -18.91
CA GLY A 42 -15.04 -6.26 -19.34
C GLY A 42 -15.39 -5.25 -18.25
N ILE A 43 -15.09 -5.52 -16.98
CA ILE A 43 -15.24 -4.57 -15.86
C ILE A 43 -14.25 -3.43 -16.06
N LYS A 44 -14.67 -2.20 -15.72
CA LYS A 44 -13.82 -1.02 -15.83
C LYS A 44 -13.44 -0.51 -14.44
N LEU A 45 -12.14 -0.35 -14.21
CA LEU A 45 -11.61 0.17 -12.95
C LEU A 45 -11.21 1.63 -13.10
N PHE A 46 -11.68 2.45 -12.16
CA PHE A 46 -11.42 3.88 -12.12
C PHE A 46 -9.97 4.15 -11.72
N CYS A 47 -9.34 5.04 -12.46
CA CYS A 47 -7.97 5.48 -12.22
C CYS A 47 -7.89 7.00 -12.17
N LYS A 48 -7.02 7.49 -11.31
CA LYS A 48 -6.55 8.86 -11.29
C LYS A 48 -5.04 8.86 -11.57
N GLY A 49 -4.62 9.56 -12.63
CA GLY A 49 -3.22 9.67 -13.01
C GLY A 49 -2.69 11.08 -12.86
N ALA A 50 -1.46 11.23 -12.34
CA ALA A 50 -0.70 12.46 -12.35
C ALA A 50 0.40 12.38 -13.42
N PHE A 51 0.34 13.26 -14.40
CA PHE A 51 1.22 13.30 -15.56
C PHE A 51 2.01 14.60 -15.58
N PRO A 52 3.35 14.58 -15.54
CA PRO A 52 4.16 15.80 -15.70
C PRO A 52 3.87 16.50 -17.02
N VAL A 53 3.67 17.82 -16.98
CA VAL A 53 3.38 18.62 -18.18
C VAL A 53 4.64 18.73 -19.05
N GLY A 54 4.48 18.47 -20.36
CA GLY A 54 5.60 18.50 -21.31
C GLY A 54 6.44 17.22 -21.34
N MET A 55 6.07 16.18 -20.60
CA MET A 55 6.76 14.90 -20.63
C MET A 55 6.69 14.21 -22.00
N LYS A 56 7.66 13.32 -22.27
CA LYS A 56 7.61 12.37 -23.41
C LYS A 56 7.17 10.99 -22.90
N LYS A 57 8.14 10.20 -22.42
CA LYS A 57 7.92 8.90 -21.78
C LYS A 57 8.62 8.93 -20.43
N LEU A 58 7.97 8.38 -19.42
CA LEU A 58 8.51 8.35 -18.07
C LEU A 58 8.22 6.98 -17.42
N PRO A 59 8.99 6.61 -16.39
CA PRO A 59 8.66 5.46 -15.56
C PRO A 59 7.35 5.69 -14.83
N VAL A 60 6.64 4.60 -14.57
CA VAL A 60 5.31 4.62 -13.94
C VAL A 60 5.39 4.06 -12.53
N ILE A 61 4.73 4.75 -11.60
CA ILE A 61 4.48 4.24 -10.26
C ILE A 61 2.99 3.98 -10.11
N LEU A 62 2.63 2.71 -9.86
CA LEU A 62 1.25 2.28 -9.67
C LEU A 62 0.94 2.03 -8.20
N THR A 63 -0.20 2.52 -7.74
CA THR A 63 -0.84 2.07 -6.50
C THR A 63 -2.27 1.63 -6.77
N ARG A 64 -2.72 0.56 -6.09
CA ARG A 64 -4.11 0.08 -6.15
C ARG A 64 -4.71 0.12 -4.76
N THR A 65 -5.94 0.66 -4.64
CA THR A 65 -6.53 0.99 -3.35
C THR A 65 -8.01 0.68 -3.28
N PRO A 66 -8.51 0.09 -2.18
CA PRO A 66 -9.93 0.02 -1.89
C PRO A 66 -10.43 1.28 -1.16
N TYR A 67 -9.53 2.18 -0.81
CA TYR A 67 -9.81 3.43 -0.10
C TYR A 67 -10.07 4.58 -1.07
N GLY A 68 -10.57 5.70 -0.58
CA GLY A 68 -10.76 6.89 -1.41
C GLY A 68 -9.43 7.45 -1.93
N MET A 69 -9.45 8.02 -3.14
CA MET A 69 -8.26 8.62 -3.77
C MET A 69 -7.69 9.81 -2.99
N GLU A 70 -8.49 10.43 -2.12
CA GLU A 70 -8.06 11.56 -1.28
C GLU A 70 -6.99 11.18 -0.26
N SER A 71 -6.91 9.89 0.11
CA SER A 71 -5.88 9.36 1.02
C SER A 71 -4.49 9.31 0.39
N LEU A 72 -4.37 9.57 -0.91
CA LEU A 72 -3.14 9.40 -1.71
C LEU A 72 -2.45 10.73 -2.05
N ARG A 73 -2.61 11.76 -1.24
CA ARG A 73 -2.08 13.11 -1.54
C ARG A 73 -0.63 13.14 -1.96
N PHE A 74 0.25 12.50 -1.20
CA PHE A 74 1.70 12.43 -1.51
C PHE A 74 2.06 11.57 -2.71
N PHE A 75 1.16 10.71 -3.15
CA PHE A 75 1.44 9.83 -4.26
C PHE A 75 1.58 10.59 -5.57
N HIS A 76 0.69 11.57 -5.82
CA HIS A 76 0.73 12.38 -7.03
C HIS A 76 1.93 13.33 -7.08
N GLU A 77 2.47 13.71 -5.92
CA GLU A 77 3.61 14.63 -5.84
C GLU A 77 4.90 14.02 -6.37
N MET A 78 5.03 12.69 -6.35
CA MET A 78 6.16 12.02 -6.99
C MET A 78 6.23 12.31 -8.49
N ALA A 79 5.13 12.74 -9.11
CA ALA A 79 5.13 13.12 -10.52
C ALA A 79 6.00 14.34 -10.80
N PHE A 80 6.16 15.27 -9.87
CA PHE A 80 7.12 16.38 -10.04
C PHE A 80 8.56 15.93 -10.16
N TYR A 81 8.88 14.74 -9.63
CA TYR A 81 10.20 14.14 -9.68
C TYR A 81 10.37 13.18 -10.87
N GLY A 82 9.58 13.36 -11.94
CA GLY A 82 9.73 12.65 -13.20
C GLY A 82 9.19 11.23 -13.21
N TYR A 83 8.05 11.01 -12.59
CA TYR A 83 7.27 9.78 -12.66
C TYR A 83 5.85 10.06 -13.18
N ILE A 84 5.25 9.08 -13.82
CA ILE A 84 3.78 9.06 -13.97
C ILE A 84 3.23 8.27 -12.81
N CYS A 85 2.36 8.90 -12.01
CA CYS A 85 1.77 8.26 -10.84
C CYS A 85 0.32 7.88 -11.13
N ILE A 86 0.00 6.58 -11.06
CA ILE A 86 -1.35 6.07 -11.31
C ILE A 86 -1.90 5.43 -10.04
N ALA A 87 -3.00 5.97 -9.57
CA ALA A 87 -3.82 5.40 -8.51
C ALA A 87 -5.05 4.73 -9.13
N GLN A 88 -5.28 3.45 -8.84
CA GLN A 88 -6.45 2.69 -9.29
C GLN A 88 -7.31 2.26 -8.11
N SER A 89 -8.61 2.54 -8.17
CA SER A 89 -9.58 1.97 -7.22
C SER A 89 -9.77 0.48 -7.49
N CYS A 90 -9.75 -0.33 -6.42
CA CYS A 90 -10.09 -1.75 -6.50
C CYS A 90 -11.52 -1.96 -7.00
N ARG A 91 -11.80 -3.12 -7.54
CA ARG A 91 -13.11 -3.54 -8.05
C ARG A 91 -14.21 -3.29 -7.03
N GLY A 92 -15.29 -2.64 -7.44
CA GLY A 92 -16.44 -2.31 -6.59
C GLY A 92 -16.23 -1.13 -5.63
N CYS A 93 -15.04 -0.46 -5.65
CA CYS A 93 -14.71 0.69 -4.83
C CYS A 93 -14.65 1.99 -5.65
N PHE A 94 -15.07 3.12 -5.04
CA PHE A 94 -14.82 4.50 -5.49
C PHE A 94 -14.80 4.75 -7.02
N GLY A 95 -15.88 4.43 -7.71
CA GLY A 95 -15.99 4.65 -9.16
C GLY A 95 -15.61 3.46 -10.02
N SER A 96 -14.94 2.45 -9.49
CA SER A 96 -14.74 1.17 -10.18
C SER A 96 -16.01 0.34 -10.21
N GLU A 97 -16.23 -0.34 -11.33
CA GLU A 97 -17.33 -1.28 -11.50
C GLU A 97 -17.10 -2.60 -10.74
N GLY A 98 -18.11 -3.46 -10.71
CA GLY A 98 -18.06 -4.79 -10.10
C GLY A 98 -18.42 -4.83 -8.64
N LYS A 99 -18.09 -5.96 -7.97
CA LYS A 99 -18.37 -6.21 -6.55
C LYS A 99 -17.08 -6.19 -5.76
N TRP A 100 -17.10 -5.49 -4.64
CA TRP A 100 -16.01 -5.48 -3.67
C TRP A 100 -15.99 -6.76 -2.84
N GLU A 101 -14.83 -7.40 -2.82
CA GLU A 101 -14.52 -8.55 -1.97
C GLU A 101 -13.02 -8.61 -1.74
N PRO A 102 -12.53 -8.42 -0.50
CA PRO A 102 -11.10 -8.28 -0.21
C PRO A 102 -10.26 -9.48 -0.69
N GLY A 103 -9.25 -9.20 -1.50
CA GLY A 103 -8.30 -10.19 -2.01
C GLY A 103 -8.75 -10.92 -3.28
N SER A 104 -10.04 -10.96 -3.58
CA SER A 104 -10.58 -11.89 -4.60
C SER A 104 -10.15 -11.57 -6.02
N ASN A 105 -10.06 -10.28 -6.38
CA ASN A 105 -9.77 -9.86 -7.75
C ASN A 105 -8.44 -9.13 -7.92
N GLU A 106 -7.70 -8.86 -6.85
CA GLU A 106 -6.49 -8.04 -6.89
C GLU A 106 -5.41 -8.63 -7.80
N ARG A 107 -5.33 -9.96 -7.89
CA ARG A 107 -4.35 -10.65 -8.72
C ARG A 107 -4.66 -10.46 -10.21
N SER A 108 -5.87 -10.78 -10.65
CA SER A 108 -6.30 -10.64 -12.06
C SER A 108 -6.33 -9.19 -12.49
N ASP A 109 -7.00 -8.34 -11.70
CA ASP A 109 -7.13 -6.92 -12.00
C ASP A 109 -5.77 -6.21 -12.02
N GLY A 110 -4.84 -6.62 -11.14
CA GLY A 110 -3.50 -6.07 -11.10
C GLY A 110 -2.69 -6.39 -12.35
N ILE A 111 -2.77 -7.62 -12.86
CA ILE A 111 -2.09 -8.03 -14.10
C ILE A 111 -2.70 -7.35 -15.31
N ASP A 112 -4.03 -7.27 -15.41
CA ASP A 112 -4.71 -6.55 -16.49
C ASP A 112 -4.29 -5.07 -16.52
N THR A 113 -4.22 -4.45 -15.33
CA THR A 113 -3.76 -3.06 -15.17
C THR A 113 -2.31 -2.89 -15.64
N LEU A 114 -1.40 -3.76 -15.24
CA LEU A 114 0.01 -3.70 -15.67
C LEU A 114 0.16 -3.93 -17.17
N ASN A 115 -0.61 -4.87 -17.74
CA ASN A 115 -0.64 -5.11 -19.17
C ASN A 115 -1.18 -3.91 -19.96
N TYR A 116 -2.14 -3.19 -19.42
CA TYR A 116 -2.60 -1.94 -20.01
C TYR A 116 -1.51 -0.85 -19.94
N ILE A 117 -0.93 -0.62 -18.76
CA ILE A 117 0.06 0.45 -18.53
C ILE A 117 1.28 0.28 -19.44
N LYS A 118 1.85 -0.92 -19.53
CA LYS A 118 3.08 -1.16 -20.33
C LYS A 118 2.91 -0.89 -21.82
N THR A 119 1.68 -0.91 -22.34
CA THR A 119 1.38 -0.63 -23.77
C THR A 119 1.13 0.86 -24.04
N GLN A 120 1.07 1.69 -23.02
CA GLN A 120 0.74 3.09 -23.20
C GLN A 120 1.91 3.87 -23.78
N PRO A 121 1.65 4.83 -24.71
CA PRO A 121 2.71 5.60 -25.36
C PRO A 121 3.51 6.48 -24.42
N TRP A 122 3.00 6.76 -23.23
CA TRP A 122 3.66 7.56 -22.21
C TRP A 122 4.52 6.73 -21.22
N CYS A 123 4.38 5.40 -21.19
CA CYS A 123 5.21 4.52 -20.38
C CYS A 123 6.56 4.27 -21.05
N ASP A 124 7.66 4.40 -20.33
CA ASP A 124 9.02 4.13 -20.84
C ASP A 124 9.44 2.66 -20.74
N GLY A 125 8.58 1.79 -20.15
CA GLY A 125 8.84 0.37 -19.93
C GLY A 125 9.39 0.05 -18.55
N ASN A 126 9.48 1.03 -17.64
CA ASN A 126 9.88 0.81 -16.26
C ASN A 126 8.69 1.10 -15.33
N ILE A 127 8.26 0.12 -14.57
CA ILE A 127 7.11 0.21 -13.67
C ILE A 127 7.56 -0.17 -12.26
N GLY A 128 7.17 0.64 -11.28
CA GLY A 128 7.25 0.34 -9.86
C GLY A 128 5.87 0.31 -9.23
N LEU A 129 5.68 -0.49 -8.18
CA LEU A 129 4.46 -0.51 -7.40
C LEU A 129 4.74 -0.01 -5.99
N THR A 130 3.77 0.72 -5.42
CA THR A 130 3.84 1.20 -4.04
C THR A 130 2.49 1.12 -3.35
N GLY A 131 2.50 1.12 -2.04
CA GLY A 131 1.26 1.21 -1.27
C GLY A 131 1.42 0.72 0.16
N THR A 132 0.53 1.20 1.01
CA THR A 132 0.51 0.97 2.45
C THR A 132 -0.62 0.02 2.81
N SER A 133 -0.40 -0.93 3.73
CA SER A 133 -1.45 -1.82 4.24
C SER A 133 -2.11 -2.64 3.12
N TYR A 134 -3.41 -2.53 2.92
CA TYR A 134 -4.11 -3.25 1.84
C TYR A 134 -3.54 -2.96 0.44
N LEU A 135 -3.01 -1.77 0.21
CA LEU A 135 -2.37 -1.42 -1.07
C LEU A 135 -1.12 -2.28 -1.31
N THR A 136 -0.42 -2.67 -0.23
CA THR A 136 0.67 -3.67 -0.28
C THR A 136 0.11 -5.07 -0.56
N MET A 137 -1.06 -5.44 0.01
CA MET A 137 -1.71 -6.72 -0.32
C MET A 137 -2.02 -6.82 -1.82
N CYS A 138 -2.47 -5.72 -2.46
CA CYS A 138 -2.67 -5.68 -3.91
C CYS A 138 -1.40 -6.01 -4.69
N GLN A 139 -0.22 -5.60 -4.18
CA GLN A 139 1.07 -5.91 -4.81
C GLN A 139 1.49 -7.37 -4.55
N TYR A 140 1.38 -7.83 -3.30
CA TYR A 140 1.73 -9.21 -2.94
C TYR A 140 0.98 -10.22 -3.82
N LEU A 141 -0.32 -10.05 -3.98
CA LEU A 141 -1.18 -11.02 -4.70
C LEU A 141 -0.78 -11.27 -6.15
N LEU A 142 0.03 -10.41 -6.75
CA LEU A 142 0.50 -10.58 -8.14
C LEU A 142 2.03 -10.65 -8.26
N SER A 143 2.77 -10.61 -7.15
CA SER A 143 4.22 -10.42 -7.16
C SER A 143 5.03 -11.62 -7.69
N ASP A 144 4.43 -12.79 -7.88
CA ASP A 144 5.04 -13.97 -8.49
C ASP A 144 4.75 -14.11 -10.01
N ILE A 145 3.94 -13.23 -10.59
CA ILE A 145 3.53 -13.25 -12.02
C ILE A 145 3.72 -11.89 -12.70
N LEU A 146 4.63 -11.08 -12.19
CA LEU A 146 4.86 -9.72 -12.70
C LEU A 146 5.38 -9.74 -14.15
N PRO A 147 4.91 -8.83 -15.02
CA PRO A 147 5.54 -8.59 -16.30
C PRO A 147 6.95 -8.01 -16.12
N THR A 148 7.81 -8.20 -17.11
CA THR A 148 9.24 -7.81 -17.08
C THR A 148 9.46 -6.30 -16.96
N GLU A 149 8.47 -5.51 -17.28
CA GLU A 149 8.45 -4.06 -17.12
C GLU A 149 8.40 -3.62 -15.65
N VAL A 150 7.92 -4.49 -14.75
CA VAL A 150 7.95 -4.21 -13.30
C VAL A 150 9.36 -4.46 -12.77
N LYS A 151 10.00 -3.41 -12.29
CA LYS A 151 11.39 -3.43 -11.83
C LYS A 151 11.55 -3.56 -10.34
N THR A 152 10.57 -3.07 -9.57
CA THR A 152 10.64 -3.06 -8.11
C THR A 152 9.26 -2.87 -7.47
N LEU A 153 9.15 -3.29 -6.21
CA LEU A 153 7.96 -3.11 -5.37
C LEU A 153 8.35 -2.38 -4.08
N ASN A 154 7.44 -1.58 -3.56
CA ASN A 154 7.56 -1.00 -2.22
C ASN A 154 6.43 -1.52 -1.33
N PHE A 155 6.77 -2.31 -0.33
CA PHE A 155 5.85 -2.93 0.63
C PHE A 155 5.85 -2.19 1.96
N GLU A 156 4.70 -1.66 2.35
CA GLU A 156 4.57 -0.89 3.59
C GLU A 156 3.52 -1.49 4.51
N VAL A 157 3.92 -1.75 5.73
CA VAL A 157 3.08 -2.13 6.88
C VAL A 157 2.00 -3.18 6.53
N PHE A 158 2.40 -4.26 5.88
CA PHE A 158 1.52 -5.38 5.57
C PHE A 158 2.23 -6.73 5.60
N SER A 159 1.62 -7.70 6.26
CA SER A 159 2.06 -9.10 6.33
C SER A 159 1.24 -9.98 5.37
N PRO A 160 1.88 -10.87 4.58
CA PRO A 160 1.16 -11.82 3.74
C PRO A 160 0.53 -12.98 4.53
N TYR A 161 0.84 -13.13 5.81
CA TYR A 161 0.32 -14.22 6.66
C TYR A 161 -1.05 -13.85 7.25
N ARG A 162 -2.09 -14.06 6.46
CA ARG A 162 -3.42 -13.50 6.74
C ARG A 162 -4.05 -14.03 8.03
N TYR A 163 -3.93 -15.33 8.33
CA TYR A 163 -4.43 -15.88 9.58
C TYR A 163 -3.81 -15.19 10.81
N ASP A 164 -2.49 -15.04 10.81
CA ASP A 164 -1.74 -14.47 11.95
C ASP A 164 -2.06 -12.99 12.20
N LEU A 165 -2.58 -12.29 11.19
CA LEU A 165 -3.08 -10.93 11.33
C LEU A 165 -4.46 -10.87 11.98
N LEU A 166 -5.31 -11.86 11.71
CA LEU A 166 -6.68 -11.87 12.22
C LEU A 166 -6.79 -12.56 13.57
N TYR A 167 -5.89 -13.50 13.87
CA TYR A 167 -5.95 -14.30 15.07
C TYR A 167 -4.59 -14.38 15.77
N THR A 168 -4.59 -14.15 17.09
CA THR A 168 -3.46 -14.46 17.96
C THR A 168 -3.93 -15.45 19.01
N ASN A 169 -3.29 -16.62 19.07
CA ASN A 169 -3.63 -17.71 19.99
C ASN A 169 -5.13 -18.08 19.94
N GLY A 170 -5.73 -18.06 18.76
CA GLY A 170 -7.15 -18.37 18.55
C GLY A 170 -8.11 -17.23 18.87
N MET A 171 -7.63 -16.07 19.30
CA MET A 171 -8.47 -14.89 19.55
C MET A 171 -8.46 -13.97 18.34
N PHE A 172 -9.65 -13.63 17.86
CA PHE A 172 -9.86 -12.70 16.76
C PHE A 172 -9.49 -11.27 17.16
N HIS A 173 -8.75 -10.56 16.32
CA HIS A 173 -8.39 -9.15 16.51
C HIS A 173 -9.59 -8.26 16.19
N LEU A 174 -10.54 -8.22 17.10
CA LEU A 174 -11.83 -7.56 16.90
C LEU A 174 -11.70 -6.09 16.56
N GLU A 175 -10.92 -5.34 17.33
CA GLU A 175 -10.73 -3.89 17.11
C GLU A 175 -10.23 -3.61 15.68
N ALA A 176 -9.19 -4.30 15.25
CA ALA A 176 -8.59 -4.09 13.95
C ALA A 176 -9.57 -4.44 12.81
N TYR A 177 -10.20 -5.61 12.84
CA TYR A 177 -10.91 -6.14 11.67
C TYR A 177 -12.42 -5.90 11.66
N ALA A 178 -13.10 -5.83 12.79
CA ALA A 178 -14.46 -5.31 12.84
C ALA A 178 -14.47 -3.80 12.55
N GLY A 179 -13.50 -3.07 13.11
CA GLY A 179 -13.30 -1.66 12.80
C GLY A 179 -12.98 -1.41 11.32
N TRP A 180 -12.04 -2.17 10.74
CA TRP A 180 -11.74 -2.08 9.32
C TRP A 180 -12.97 -2.36 8.44
N THR A 181 -13.80 -3.34 8.83
CA THR A 181 -15.04 -3.68 8.13
C THR A 181 -16.03 -2.52 8.16
N ALA A 182 -16.16 -1.82 9.28
CA ALA A 182 -17.03 -0.65 9.38
C ALA A 182 -16.73 0.43 8.33
N TYR A 183 -15.43 0.66 8.05
CA TYR A 183 -14.99 1.64 7.06
C TYR A 183 -14.97 1.10 5.62
N ASN A 184 -14.76 -0.20 5.45
CA ASN A 184 -14.43 -0.79 4.14
C ASN A 184 -15.40 -1.88 3.70
N SER A 185 -16.62 -1.89 4.22
CA SER A 185 -17.65 -2.87 3.88
C SER A 185 -18.08 -2.87 2.40
N GLY A 186 -17.81 -1.80 1.66
CA GLY A 186 -18.31 -1.58 0.31
C GLY A 186 -19.80 -1.21 0.25
N ILE A 187 -20.46 -1.02 1.39
CA ILE A 187 -21.86 -0.62 1.46
C ILE A 187 -21.99 0.87 1.15
N LYS A 188 -22.60 1.22 -0.01
CA LYS A 188 -22.72 2.60 -0.50
C LYS A 188 -23.54 3.51 0.43
N LYS A 189 -24.51 2.96 1.17
CA LYS A 189 -25.36 3.68 2.12
C LYS A 189 -25.44 2.86 3.41
N PRO A 190 -24.44 2.93 4.27
CA PRO A 190 -24.46 2.26 5.55
C PRO A 190 -25.53 2.86 6.47
N LYS A 191 -26.01 2.07 7.43
CA LYS A 191 -27.02 2.49 8.41
C LYS A 191 -26.52 3.61 9.33
N PHE A 192 -25.21 3.61 9.61
CA PHE A 192 -24.54 4.63 10.43
C PHE A 192 -23.31 5.17 9.70
N PRO A 193 -22.87 6.41 10.00
CA PRO A 193 -21.57 6.91 9.54
C PRO A 193 -20.44 5.98 9.98
N PRO A 194 -19.31 5.86 9.23
CA PRO A 194 -18.26 4.89 9.52
C PRO A 194 -17.68 4.96 10.94
N SER A 195 -17.50 6.16 11.52
CA SER A 195 -17.00 6.32 12.90
C SER A 195 -17.98 5.79 13.93
N GLU A 196 -19.27 6.06 13.77
CA GLU A 196 -20.31 5.53 14.65
C GLU A 196 -20.51 4.02 14.45
N ALA A 197 -20.43 3.54 13.20
CA ALA A 197 -20.47 2.12 12.87
C ALA A 197 -19.30 1.37 13.51
N TYR A 198 -18.11 1.96 13.54
CA TYR A 198 -16.94 1.40 14.20
C TYR A 198 -17.21 1.08 15.68
N ASP A 199 -17.66 2.08 16.46
CA ASP A 199 -17.96 1.91 17.88
C ASP A 199 -19.08 0.88 18.13
N LYS A 200 -20.11 0.94 17.30
CA LYS A 200 -21.24 0.00 17.39
C LYS A 200 -20.83 -1.44 17.06
N MET A 201 -20.00 -1.65 16.06
CA MET A 201 -19.50 -2.99 15.72
C MET A 201 -18.65 -3.58 16.86
N LEU A 202 -17.78 -2.78 17.48
CA LEU A 202 -16.94 -3.25 18.59
C LEU A 202 -17.77 -3.68 19.82
N ASN A 203 -18.87 -2.99 20.08
CA ASN A 203 -19.71 -3.24 21.25
C ASN A 203 -20.90 -4.19 20.97
N HIS A 204 -21.03 -4.69 19.73
CA HIS A 204 -22.15 -5.56 19.36
C HIS A 204 -21.95 -7.01 19.82
N ILE A 205 -23.00 -7.63 20.32
CA ILE A 205 -23.02 -9.05 20.73
C ILE A 205 -24.32 -9.71 20.26
N PRO A 206 -24.27 -10.83 19.55
CA PRO A 206 -23.07 -11.55 19.08
C PRO A 206 -22.42 -10.90 17.85
N GLN A 207 -21.09 -10.97 17.75
CA GLN A 207 -20.34 -10.34 16.67
C GLN A 207 -20.73 -10.81 15.26
N ILE A 208 -21.21 -12.03 15.12
CA ILE A 208 -21.62 -12.61 13.82
C ILE A 208 -22.79 -11.89 13.17
N THR A 209 -23.58 -11.09 13.91
CA THR A 209 -24.70 -10.31 13.37
C THR A 209 -24.39 -8.82 13.29
N ALA A 210 -23.22 -8.39 13.72
CA ALA A 210 -22.83 -6.97 13.74
C ALA A 210 -22.94 -6.30 12.36
N ASP A 211 -22.62 -7.02 11.29
CA ASP A 211 -22.72 -6.54 9.92
C ASP A 211 -24.15 -6.17 9.51
N VAL A 212 -25.15 -6.99 9.87
CA VAL A 212 -26.56 -6.71 9.56
C VAL A 212 -27.11 -5.62 10.48
N ASP A 213 -26.84 -5.73 11.78
CA ASP A 213 -27.45 -4.84 12.78
C ASP A 213 -26.86 -3.42 12.71
N VAL A 214 -25.56 -3.31 12.42
CA VAL A 214 -24.86 -2.03 12.37
C VAL A 214 -24.71 -1.50 10.93
N LEU A 215 -24.32 -2.33 9.97
CA LEU A 215 -24.07 -1.89 8.60
C LEU A 215 -25.30 -2.06 7.68
N GLY A 216 -26.28 -2.88 8.09
CA GLY A 216 -27.55 -3.06 7.40
C GLY A 216 -27.57 -4.17 6.36
N LYS A 217 -26.47 -4.90 6.17
CA LYS A 217 -26.39 -6.03 5.22
C LYS A 217 -25.40 -7.08 5.69
N PRO A 218 -25.65 -8.38 5.38
CA PRO A 218 -24.67 -9.41 5.62
C PRO A 218 -23.41 -9.19 4.72
N ILE A 219 -22.25 -9.44 5.30
CA ILE A 219 -20.95 -9.33 4.65
C ILE A 219 -20.25 -10.67 4.77
N ASP A 220 -20.31 -11.47 3.70
CA ASP A 220 -19.86 -12.86 3.70
C ASP A 220 -18.40 -13.02 4.14
N TRP A 221 -17.49 -12.18 3.61
CA TRP A 221 -16.09 -12.24 3.97
C TRP A 221 -15.81 -11.86 5.43
N TYR A 222 -16.55 -10.92 6.02
CA TYR A 222 -16.45 -10.58 7.45
C TYR A 222 -16.91 -11.76 8.32
N ARG A 223 -18.05 -12.36 7.97
CA ARG A 223 -18.56 -13.54 8.67
C ARG A 223 -17.59 -14.71 8.60
N SER A 224 -17.00 -14.95 7.43
CA SER A 224 -15.96 -15.96 7.29
C SER A 224 -14.76 -15.66 8.16
N TRP A 225 -14.31 -14.41 8.20
CA TRP A 225 -13.18 -14.04 9.05
C TRP A 225 -13.41 -14.28 10.53
N ILE A 226 -14.60 -14.03 11.03
CA ILE A 226 -14.90 -14.13 12.46
C ILE A 226 -15.29 -15.57 12.88
N SER A 227 -15.75 -16.39 11.94
CA SER A 227 -16.20 -17.77 12.22
C SER A 227 -15.09 -18.81 12.07
N GLU A 228 -14.09 -18.55 11.23
CA GLU A 228 -13.09 -19.53 10.84
C GLU A 228 -11.80 -19.40 11.67
N SER A 229 -11.90 -19.73 12.95
CA SER A 229 -10.81 -19.56 13.92
C SER A 229 -9.70 -20.61 13.84
N SER A 230 -9.86 -21.67 13.06
CA SER A 230 -8.82 -22.69 12.87
C SER A 230 -7.86 -22.28 11.75
N ARG A 231 -6.56 -22.29 12.04
CA ARG A 231 -5.48 -22.06 11.04
C ARG A 231 -5.56 -23.02 9.85
N GLU A 232 -6.07 -24.24 10.07
CA GLU A 232 -6.16 -25.29 9.05
C GLU A 232 -7.38 -25.13 8.15
N ASN A 233 -8.26 -24.16 8.43
CA ASN A 233 -9.43 -23.94 7.59
C ASN A 233 -9.01 -23.55 6.17
N PRO A 234 -9.65 -24.10 5.12
CA PRO A 234 -9.36 -23.81 3.72
C PRO A 234 -9.32 -22.34 3.36
N ILE A 235 -10.14 -21.48 3.99
CA ILE A 235 -10.16 -20.04 3.73
C ILE A 235 -8.76 -19.37 3.89
N TRP A 236 -7.95 -19.86 4.83
CA TRP A 236 -6.61 -19.31 5.11
C TRP A 236 -5.51 -19.95 4.26
N ASN A 237 -5.82 -21.10 3.63
CA ASN A 237 -4.84 -21.91 2.93
C ASN A 237 -5.09 -22.03 1.43
N GLU A 238 -6.24 -21.55 0.95
CA GLU A 238 -6.66 -21.59 -0.46
C GLU A 238 -6.99 -20.17 -0.96
N GLY A 239 -7.31 -20.07 -2.25
CA GLY A 239 -7.67 -18.79 -2.85
C GLY A 239 -6.62 -17.69 -2.65
N PRO A 240 -7.03 -16.43 -2.47
CA PRO A 240 -6.10 -15.30 -2.34
C PRO A 240 -5.19 -15.41 -1.10
N TYR A 241 -5.69 -15.94 0.01
CA TYR A 241 -4.89 -16.07 1.24
C TYR A 241 -3.89 -17.22 1.16
N GLY A 242 -4.21 -18.29 0.44
CA GLY A 242 -3.27 -19.35 0.10
C GLY A 242 -2.14 -18.86 -0.81
N VAL A 243 -2.45 -18.00 -1.78
CA VAL A 243 -1.44 -17.33 -2.62
C VAL A 243 -0.51 -16.49 -1.75
N LEU A 244 -1.05 -15.65 -0.87
CA LEU A 244 -0.26 -14.79 0.02
C LEU A 244 0.72 -15.59 0.88
N LYS A 245 0.27 -16.71 1.46
CA LYS A 245 1.05 -17.54 2.40
C LYS A 245 2.39 -18.00 1.83
N GLY A 246 2.47 -18.27 0.52
CA GLY A 246 3.67 -18.80 -0.12
C GLY A 246 4.36 -17.85 -1.10
N ILE A 247 3.91 -16.61 -1.20
CA ILE A 247 4.31 -15.73 -2.30
C ILE A 247 5.71 -15.14 -2.15
N SER A 248 6.16 -14.86 -0.93
CA SER A 248 7.41 -14.13 -0.69
C SER A 248 8.62 -14.81 -1.34
N GLN A 249 8.71 -16.15 -1.27
CA GLN A 249 9.83 -16.91 -1.88
C GLN A 249 9.80 -16.93 -3.42
N LYS A 250 8.70 -16.51 -4.04
CA LYS A 250 8.54 -16.50 -5.51
C LYS A 250 8.79 -15.11 -6.11
N ILE A 251 8.96 -14.08 -5.30
CA ILE A 251 9.22 -12.73 -5.77
C ILE A 251 10.64 -12.67 -6.33
N SER A 252 10.78 -12.11 -7.53
CA SER A 252 12.06 -12.04 -8.26
C SER A 252 12.60 -10.62 -8.48
N VAL A 253 11.83 -9.59 -8.11
CA VAL A 253 12.24 -8.19 -8.23
C VAL A 253 12.68 -7.62 -6.88
N PRO A 254 13.58 -6.64 -6.83
CA PRO A 254 13.98 -5.96 -5.61
C PRO A 254 12.81 -5.33 -4.87
N LEU A 255 12.87 -5.34 -3.54
CA LEU A 255 11.82 -4.87 -2.65
C LEU A 255 12.34 -3.82 -1.67
N LEU A 256 11.62 -2.70 -1.56
CA LEU A 256 11.75 -1.81 -0.42
C LEU A 256 10.66 -2.14 0.60
N PHE A 257 11.04 -2.49 1.83
CA PHE A 257 10.10 -2.70 2.93
C PHE A 257 10.12 -1.52 3.90
N HIS A 258 8.94 -1.03 4.27
CA HIS A 258 8.76 -0.12 5.39
C HIS A 258 7.88 -0.77 6.46
N ALA A 259 8.45 -1.00 7.63
CA ALA A 259 7.78 -1.57 8.79
C ALA A 259 7.81 -0.60 9.98
N GLY A 260 6.91 -0.79 10.92
CA GLY A 260 6.87 -0.04 12.18
C GLY A 260 7.03 -0.95 13.39
N TRP A 261 7.80 -0.52 14.40
CA TRP A 261 7.96 -1.29 15.65
C TRP A 261 6.64 -1.58 16.36
N TYR A 262 5.66 -0.68 16.24
CA TYR A 262 4.34 -0.79 16.87
C TYR A 262 3.25 -1.16 15.87
N ASP A 263 3.64 -1.79 14.76
CA ASP A 263 2.70 -2.27 13.76
C ASP A 263 2.40 -3.76 13.98
N PRO A 264 1.12 -4.19 14.02
CA PRO A 264 0.77 -5.61 14.15
C PRO A 264 1.28 -6.47 12.99
N HIS A 265 1.63 -5.85 11.86
CA HIS A 265 2.18 -6.55 10.69
C HIS A 265 3.68 -6.82 10.76
N LEU A 266 4.43 -6.24 11.72
CA LEU A 266 5.90 -6.30 11.76
C LEU A 266 6.44 -7.73 11.73
N SER A 267 5.94 -8.61 12.59
CA SER A 267 6.42 -10.00 12.66
C SER A 267 6.25 -10.73 11.33
N GLY A 268 5.10 -10.53 10.67
CA GLY A 268 4.84 -11.10 9.37
C GLY A 268 5.69 -10.47 8.24
N MET A 269 6.02 -9.20 8.33
CA MET A 269 6.95 -8.55 7.39
C MET A 269 8.36 -9.10 7.53
N ILE A 270 8.86 -9.32 8.76
CA ILE A 270 10.14 -9.97 9.02
C ILE A 270 10.13 -11.42 8.50
N ASN A 271 9.05 -12.15 8.73
CA ASN A 271 8.91 -13.51 8.18
C ASN A 271 8.89 -13.52 6.65
N SER A 272 8.23 -12.52 6.03
CA SER A 272 8.25 -12.35 4.58
C SER A 272 9.66 -12.07 4.06
N TRP A 273 10.40 -11.16 4.70
CA TRP A 273 11.80 -10.88 4.39
C TRP A 273 12.67 -12.13 4.45
N ASN A 274 12.56 -12.91 5.53
CA ASN A 274 13.32 -14.15 5.73
C ASN A 274 12.94 -15.22 4.69
N SER A 275 11.72 -15.17 4.16
CA SER A 275 11.20 -16.12 3.17
C SER A 275 11.54 -15.74 1.72
N LEU A 276 12.09 -14.53 1.47
CA LEU A 276 12.56 -14.17 0.14
C LEU A 276 13.65 -15.13 -0.34
N ASN A 277 13.66 -15.43 -1.63
CA ASN A 277 14.81 -16.13 -2.18
C ASN A 277 16.08 -15.28 -1.99
N PRO A 278 17.27 -15.91 -1.84
CA PRO A 278 18.49 -15.17 -1.51
C PRO A 278 18.84 -14.06 -2.51
N GLN A 279 18.68 -14.31 -3.81
CA GLN A 279 19.00 -13.33 -4.86
C GLN A 279 18.10 -12.09 -4.81
N THR A 280 16.82 -12.28 -4.47
CA THR A 280 15.89 -11.14 -4.28
C THR A 280 16.22 -10.39 -2.99
N ARG A 281 16.48 -11.12 -1.89
CA ARG A 281 16.78 -10.50 -0.61
C ARG A 281 18.06 -9.66 -0.65
N GLU A 282 19.12 -10.16 -1.31
CA GLU A 282 20.39 -9.41 -1.48
C GLU A 282 20.24 -8.06 -2.20
N LYS A 283 19.20 -7.90 -2.98
CA LYS A 283 18.87 -6.65 -3.72
C LYS A 283 17.73 -5.88 -3.09
N SER A 284 17.24 -6.31 -1.95
CA SER A 284 16.11 -5.69 -1.25
C SER A 284 16.59 -4.96 0.00
N TYR A 285 15.77 -4.06 0.51
CA TYR A 285 16.09 -3.26 1.68
C TYR A 285 14.88 -3.14 2.58
N MET A 286 15.07 -3.24 3.88
CA MET A 286 14.00 -3.05 4.87
C MET A 286 14.36 -1.94 5.85
N ILE A 287 13.39 -1.10 6.15
CA ILE A 287 13.49 -0.04 7.16
C ILE A 287 12.43 -0.31 8.24
N ILE A 288 12.85 -0.41 9.50
CA ILE A 288 11.94 -0.52 10.65
C ILE A 288 11.98 0.79 11.43
N THR A 289 10.89 1.54 11.36
CA THR A 289 10.74 2.87 11.98
C THR A 289 10.05 2.77 13.34
N PRO A 290 10.16 3.80 14.23
CA PRO A 290 9.46 3.84 15.50
C PRO A 290 7.97 4.24 15.35
N THR A 291 7.27 3.61 14.43
CA THR A 291 5.89 3.96 14.07
C THR A 291 4.89 2.85 14.32
N ASN A 292 3.62 3.23 14.36
CA ASN A 292 2.46 2.33 14.35
C ASN A 292 1.95 2.08 12.90
N HIS A 293 0.82 1.37 12.78
CA HIS A 293 0.21 1.04 11.48
C HIS A 293 -0.18 2.25 10.62
N LYS A 294 -0.50 3.38 11.21
CA LYS A 294 -0.82 4.63 10.50
C LYS A 294 0.43 5.42 10.11
N GLN A 295 1.61 4.83 10.32
CA GLN A 295 2.92 5.49 10.13
C GLN A 295 3.07 6.74 11.02
N GLY A 296 2.24 6.86 12.04
CA GLY A 296 2.33 7.86 13.09
C GLY A 296 3.28 7.38 14.18
N LEU A 297 3.88 8.34 14.87
CA LEU A 297 4.72 8.04 16.04
C LEU A 297 3.90 7.56 17.20
N CYS A 298 4.48 6.68 17.99
CA CYS A 298 3.89 6.30 19.25
C CYS A 298 4.04 7.43 20.28
N ALA A 299 3.10 7.51 21.23
CA ALA A 299 2.79 8.65 22.07
C ALA A 299 3.94 9.24 22.92
N ASP A 300 5.08 8.54 23.02
CA ASP A 300 6.21 8.92 23.87
C ASP A 300 7.29 9.73 23.11
N PHE A 301 7.06 10.04 21.82
CA PHE A 301 7.97 10.86 21.05
C PHE A 301 7.52 12.31 21.01
N GLU A 302 8.43 13.23 21.32
CA GLU A 302 8.20 14.65 21.07
C GLU A 302 8.00 14.89 19.58
N THR A 303 7.00 15.69 19.23
CA THR A 303 6.51 15.87 17.85
C THR A 303 7.60 16.37 16.90
N SER A 304 8.54 17.22 17.36
CA SER A 304 9.67 17.72 16.59
C SER A 304 10.67 16.63 16.24
N ARG A 305 11.01 15.78 17.22
CA ARG A 305 11.93 14.66 17.04
C ARG A 305 11.36 13.56 16.15
N ALA A 306 10.07 13.42 16.19
CA ALA A 306 9.27 12.58 15.33
C ALA A 306 9.45 12.89 13.87
N PHE A 307 9.35 14.14 13.53
CA PHE A 307 9.46 14.64 12.17
C PHE A 307 10.86 14.37 11.60
N ASP A 308 11.92 14.63 12.38
CA ASP A 308 13.30 14.41 11.96
C ASP A 308 13.62 12.92 11.72
N ILE A 309 12.97 12.03 12.48
CA ILE A 309 13.25 10.58 12.42
C ILE A 309 12.41 9.87 11.36
N VAL A 310 11.16 10.27 11.16
CA VAL A 310 10.19 9.49 10.39
C VAL A 310 9.56 10.27 9.22
N GLY A 311 9.24 11.55 9.40
CA GLY A 311 8.40 12.29 8.47
C GLY A 311 8.89 12.27 7.03
N PRO A 312 10.09 12.77 6.71
CA PRO A 312 10.62 12.75 5.35
C PRO A 312 11.06 11.35 4.90
N ARG A 313 11.43 10.45 5.84
CA ARG A 313 12.11 9.19 5.51
C ARG A 313 11.31 8.30 4.58
N PHE A 314 9.99 8.20 4.74
CA PHE A 314 9.15 7.41 3.86
C PHE A 314 9.11 7.94 2.42
N VAL A 315 8.98 9.25 2.24
CA VAL A 315 8.95 9.86 0.90
C VAL A 315 10.33 9.84 0.27
N ILE A 316 11.36 10.21 1.06
CA ILE A 316 12.74 10.27 0.60
C ILE A 316 13.23 8.88 0.19
N SER A 317 13.02 7.85 1.01
CA SER A 317 13.46 6.49 0.68
C SER A 317 12.75 5.93 -0.56
N LYS A 318 11.48 6.26 -0.79
CA LYS A 318 10.79 5.90 -2.03
C LYS A 318 11.40 6.58 -3.25
N LEU A 319 11.63 7.89 -3.19
CA LEU A 319 12.26 8.63 -4.28
C LEU A 319 13.67 8.12 -4.57
N ASN A 320 14.44 7.84 -3.52
CA ASN A 320 15.77 7.24 -3.62
C ASN A 320 15.72 5.87 -4.30
N TRP A 321 14.84 4.99 -3.81
CA TRP A 321 14.65 3.63 -4.30
C TRP A 321 14.14 3.58 -5.75
N PHE A 322 13.10 4.32 -6.05
CA PHE A 322 12.55 4.37 -7.41
C PHE A 322 13.47 5.09 -8.39
N GLY A 323 14.23 6.10 -7.94
CA GLY A 323 15.27 6.74 -8.75
C GLY A 323 16.32 5.73 -9.22
N HIS A 324 16.75 4.85 -8.33
CA HIS A 324 17.70 3.80 -8.67
C HIS A 324 17.09 2.75 -9.61
N HIS A 325 16.00 2.13 -9.22
CA HIS A 325 15.45 0.96 -9.91
C HIS A 325 14.66 1.29 -11.20
N LEU A 326 14.09 2.49 -11.31
CA LEU A 326 13.28 2.87 -12.48
C LEU A 326 14.03 3.81 -13.44
N LYS A 327 14.98 4.59 -12.94
CA LYS A 327 15.70 5.59 -13.75
C LYS A 327 17.19 5.28 -13.90
N GLY A 328 17.72 4.26 -13.20
CA GLY A 328 19.16 3.94 -13.19
C GLY A 328 20.03 4.99 -12.51
N GLN A 329 19.43 5.80 -11.63
CA GLN A 329 20.16 6.82 -10.86
C GLN A 329 20.95 6.18 -9.73
N ASN A 330 22.05 6.80 -9.32
CA ASN A 330 22.70 6.40 -8.08
C ASN A 330 21.82 6.77 -6.88
N TYR A 331 21.92 6.00 -5.82
CA TYR A 331 21.28 6.38 -4.55
C TYR A 331 21.85 7.71 -4.08
N PHE A 332 20.98 8.63 -3.67
CA PHE A 332 21.38 9.91 -3.08
C PHE A 332 21.44 9.87 -1.54
N GLN A 333 20.94 8.80 -0.95
CA GLN A 333 21.11 8.45 0.46
C GLN A 333 21.56 7.00 0.54
N ASP A 334 22.26 6.64 1.59
CA ASP A 334 22.74 5.27 1.82
C ASP A 334 21.59 4.29 1.89
N VAL A 335 21.71 3.22 1.12
CA VAL A 335 20.82 2.06 1.09
C VAL A 335 21.70 0.84 1.23
N ASN A 336 21.48 0.09 2.31
CA ASN A 336 22.19 -1.17 2.57
C ASN A 336 21.39 -2.35 1.98
N GLU A 337 21.51 -2.57 0.67
CA GLU A 337 20.85 -3.72 0.04
C GLU A 337 21.25 -5.03 0.76
N GLY A 338 20.27 -5.93 0.91
CA GLY A 338 20.43 -7.17 1.66
C GLY A 338 20.29 -7.03 3.19
N CYS A 339 20.12 -5.80 3.71
CA CYS A 339 20.09 -5.51 5.14
C CYS A 339 18.73 -4.96 5.60
N ILE A 340 18.59 -4.96 6.93
CA ILE A 340 17.47 -4.32 7.63
C ILE A 340 18.06 -3.19 8.47
N ASP A 341 17.65 -1.95 8.20
CA ASP A 341 17.95 -0.82 9.05
C ASP A 341 16.82 -0.63 10.07
N ALA A 342 17.11 -0.83 11.33
CA ALA A 342 16.14 -0.72 12.41
C ALA A 342 16.44 0.48 13.32
N TYR A 343 15.42 1.27 13.62
CA TYR A 343 15.54 2.31 14.62
C TYR A 343 15.69 1.69 16.02
N ILE A 344 16.75 2.06 16.73
CA ILE A 344 17.03 1.55 18.06
C ILE A 344 16.65 2.60 19.12
N TYR A 345 15.65 2.26 19.92
CA TYR A 345 15.24 3.05 21.07
C TYR A 345 16.38 3.20 22.07
N GLY A 346 16.55 4.39 22.61
CA GLY A 346 17.62 4.71 23.56
C GLY A 346 18.96 5.06 22.92
N MET A 347 19.18 4.67 21.66
CA MET A 347 20.32 5.13 20.86
C MET A 347 19.91 6.24 19.89
N ASP A 348 18.63 6.37 19.63
CA ASP A 348 18.02 7.36 18.73
C ASP A 348 18.63 7.38 17.31
N LYS A 349 18.95 6.21 16.80
CA LYS A 349 19.54 6.03 15.47
C LYS A 349 19.10 4.73 14.82
N TYR A 350 19.27 4.65 13.52
CA TYR A 350 19.16 3.42 12.75
C TYR A 350 20.50 2.66 12.75
N ILE A 351 20.45 1.34 12.81
CA ILE A 351 21.56 0.40 12.63
C ILE A 351 21.10 -0.78 11.81
#